data_9fe93722bd07168bf28b1fcdb1adffcc
#
_entry.id   9fe93722bd07168bf28b1fcdb1adffcc
#
_cell.length_a   1.000
_cell.length_b   1.000
_cell.length_c   1.000
_cell.angle_alpha   90.00
_cell.angle_beta   90.00
_cell.angle_gamma   90.00
#
_symmetry.space_group_name_H-M   'P 1'
#
loop_
_entity.id
_entity.type
_entity.pdbx_description
1 polymer ?
#
loop_
_entity_poly.entity_id
_entity_poly.type
_entity_poly.pdbx_seq_one_letter_code
_entity_poly.pdbx_strand_id
1 'polypeptide(L)'
;MSHTEPELTPEDFRKPLLDLSPQDRHQSLKALDANALFCAVMPLLPARLRDEFHWLEKRDYIRAILKRPLAEREFNVLLERESKNRWNCWPTCLQSLADQRLPDDELWLFEDIPGDKGYALVRHGHVIDFSITEITTATTS
;
A
#
# COMPACT_ATOMS: atom_id res chain seq x y z
N MET A 1 30.86 -17.15 -29.26
CA MET A 1 31.18 -16.62 -27.97
C MET A 1 29.91 -16.41 -27.18
N SER A 2 29.77 -17.14 -26.15
CA SER A 2 28.60 -16.98 -25.32
C SER A 2 28.69 -15.63 -24.64
N HIS A 3 27.70 -14.85 -24.90
CA HIS A 3 27.54 -13.59 -24.22
C HIS A 3 26.92 -13.87 -22.86
N THR A 4 27.76 -14.11 -21.91
CA THR A 4 27.26 -14.11 -20.54
C THR A 4 27.03 -12.67 -20.15
N GLU A 5 25.80 -12.35 -19.96
CA GLU A 5 25.48 -11.08 -19.34
C GLU A 5 26.19 -11.04 -17.98
N PRO A 6 26.89 -9.97 -17.68
CA PRO A 6 27.51 -9.86 -16.37
C PRO A 6 26.45 -9.96 -15.28
N GLU A 7 26.74 -10.74 -14.27
CA GLU A 7 25.88 -10.79 -13.10
C GLU A 7 25.74 -9.38 -12.56
N LEU A 8 24.49 -8.95 -12.40
CA LEU A 8 24.22 -7.66 -11.81
C LEU A 8 24.66 -7.68 -10.36
N THR A 9 25.57 -6.82 -10.03
CA THR A 9 25.94 -6.63 -8.63
C THR A 9 24.81 -5.88 -7.92
N PRO A 10 24.72 -5.97 -6.59
CA PRO A 10 23.74 -5.16 -5.85
C PRO A 10 23.85 -3.67 -6.18
N GLU A 11 25.04 -3.20 -6.46
CA GLU A 11 25.31 -1.82 -6.82
C GLU A 11 24.71 -1.46 -8.18
N ASP A 12 24.86 -2.35 -9.15
CA ASP A 12 24.31 -2.16 -10.49
C ASP A 12 22.80 -2.05 -10.46
N PHE A 13 22.17 -2.79 -9.58
CA PHE A 13 20.74 -2.74 -9.40
C PHE A 13 20.27 -1.48 -8.69
N ARG A 14 20.99 -1.09 -7.66
CA ARG A 14 20.59 0.05 -6.84
C ARG A 14 20.61 1.35 -7.61
N LYS A 15 21.64 1.56 -8.42
CA LYS A 15 21.84 2.83 -9.10
C LYS A 15 20.70 3.21 -10.02
N PRO A 16 20.28 2.36 -10.98
CA PRO A 16 19.16 2.70 -11.85
C PRO A 16 17.85 2.83 -11.10
N LEU A 17 17.61 1.99 -10.10
CA LEU A 17 16.37 2.03 -9.34
C LEU A 17 16.27 3.25 -8.45
N LEU A 18 17.38 3.69 -7.87
CA LEU A 18 17.40 4.87 -7.01
C LEU A 18 17.09 6.16 -7.78
N ASP A 19 17.38 6.18 -9.07
CA ASP A 19 17.11 7.35 -9.91
C ASP A 19 15.66 7.46 -10.33
N LEU A 20 14.87 6.42 -10.12
CA LEU A 20 13.46 6.41 -10.46
C LEU A 20 12.60 6.97 -9.32
N SER A 21 11.47 7.53 -9.68
CA SER A 21 10.45 7.86 -8.68
C SER A 21 9.95 6.57 -8.00
N PRO A 22 9.36 6.66 -6.81
CA PRO A 22 8.81 5.48 -6.15
C PRO A 22 7.82 4.70 -7.03
N GLN A 23 6.95 5.39 -7.76
CA GLN A 23 6.00 4.74 -8.65
C GLN A 23 6.67 4.04 -9.82
N ASP A 24 7.64 4.71 -10.45
CA ASP A 24 8.36 4.13 -11.58
C ASP A 24 9.19 2.93 -11.15
N ARG A 25 9.82 3.03 -9.98
CA ARG A 25 10.57 1.92 -9.39
C ARG A 25 9.65 0.72 -9.13
N HIS A 26 8.48 0.98 -8.56
CA HIS A 26 7.49 -0.04 -8.29
C HIS A 26 7.03 -0.73 -9.57
N GLN A 27 6.74 0.04 -10.63
CA GLN A 27 6.33 -0.51 -11.91
C GLN A 27 7.42 -1.38 -12.53
N SER A 28 8.67 -0.94 -12.45
CA SER A 28 9.79 -1.70 -12.98
C SER A 28 9.97 -3.03 -12.27
N LEU A 29 9.81 -3.03 -10.95
CA LEU A 29 9.92 -4.26 -10.15
C LEU A 29 8.75 -5.20 -10.44
N LYS A 30 7.55 -4.68 -10.58
CA LYS A 30 6.36 -5.49 -10.88
C LYS A 30 6.42 -6.13 -12.26
N ALA A 31 7.19 -5.58 -13.18
CA ALA A 31 7.34 -6.15 -14.51
C ALA A 31 8.16 -7.45 -14.50
N LEU A 32 8.88 -7.73 -13.44
CA LEU A 32 9.61 -8.98 -13.29
C LEU A 32 8.68 -10.12 -12.93
N ASP A 33 9.02 -11.34 -13.33
CA ASP A 33 8.24 -12.46 -12.83
C ASP A 33 8.47 -12.62 -11.32
N ALA A 34 7.52 -13.27 -10.66
CA ALA A 34 7.52 -13.36 -9.20
C ALA A 34 8.78 -14.01 -8.65
N ASN A 35 9.28 -15.04 -9.33
CA ASN A 35 10.47 -15.73 -8.86
C ASN A 35 11.70 -14.83 -8.96
N ALA A 36 11.89 -14.17 -10.09
CA ALA A 36 13.01 -13.24 -10.26
C ALA A 36 12.92 -12.09 -9.25
N LEU A 37 11.72 -11.55 -9.04
CA LEU A 37 11.52 -10.46 -8.12
C LEU A 37 11.87 -10.85 -6.68
N PHE A 38 11.26 -11.91 -6.17
CA PHE A 38 11.36 -12.22 -4.74
C PHE A 38 12.59 -13.04 -4.38
N CYS A 39 13.16 -13.78 -5.32
CA CYS A 39 14.33 -14.61 -5.04
C CYS A 39 15.64 -13.98 -5.46
N ALA A 40 15.64 -13.17 -6.51
CA ALA A 40 16.86 -12.61 -7.05
C ALA A 40 17.04 -11.11 -6.79
N VAL A 41 15.97 -10.35 -6.81
CA VAL A 41 16.06 -8.88 -6.74
C VAL A 41 15.79 -8.34 -5.36
N MET A 42 14.66 -8.71 -4.76
CA MET A 42 14.27 -8.16 -3.45
C MET A 42 15.32 -8.34 -2.37
N PRO A 43 16.01 -9.50 -2.25
CA PRO A 43 17.04 -9.63 -1.23
C PRO A 43 18.23 -8.69 -1.40
N LEU A 44 18.45 -8.18 -2.61
CA LEU A 44 19.56 -7.26 -2.90
C LEU A 44 19.20 -5.80 -2.64
N LEU A 45 17.93 -5.49 -2.47
CA LEU A 45 17.50 -4.11 -2.24
C LEU A 45 17.70 -3.68 -0.79
N PRO A 46 18.03 -2.40 -0.58
CA PRO A 46 18.01 -1.85 0.79
C PRO A 46 16.64 -2.03 1.42
N ALA A 47 16.61 -2.18 2.73
CA ALA A 47 15.36 -2.41 3.47
C ALA A 47 14.30 -1.35 3.15
N ARG A 48 14.69 -0.08 3.05
CA ARG A 48 13.73 0.99 2.77
C ARG A 48 13.05 0.85 1.40
N LEU A 49 13.77 0.32 0.40
CA LEU A 49 13.18 0.11 -0.93
C LEU A 49 12.27 -1.12 -0.94
N ARG A 50 12.60 -2.14 -0.16
CA ARG A 50 11.72 -3.28 0.02
C ARG A 50 10.42 -2.87 0.70
N ASP A 51 10.52 -2.05 1.74
CA ASP A 51 9.35 -1.55 2.47
C ASP A 51 8.50 -0.67 1.56
N GLU A 52 9.13 0.20 0.77
CA GLU A 52 8.43 1.02 -0.22
C GLU A 52 7.67 0.17 -1.22
N PHE A 53 8.31 -0.89 -1.74
CA PHE A 53 7.67 -1.79 -2.67
C PHE A 53 6.44 -2.48 -2.06
N HIS A 54 6.59 -3.03 -0.86
CA HIS A 54 5.49 -3.70 -0.18
C HIS A 54 4.36 -2.73 0.13
N TRP A 55 4.69 -1.50 0.48
CA TRP A 55 3.69 -0.47 0.74
C TRP A 55 2.88 -0.13 -0.51
N LEU A 56 3.57 0.08 -1.64
CA LEU A 56 2.90 0.38 -2.91
C LEU A 56 2.09 -0.81 -3.41
N GLU A 57 2.58 -2.03 -3.21
CA GLU A 57 1.82 -3.24 -3.52
C GLU A 57 0.53 -3.32 -2.69
N LYS A 58 0.63 -2.98 -1.42
CA LYS A 58 -0.54 -2.98 -0.54
C LYS A 58 -1.56 -1.94 -1.00
N ARG A 59 -1.10 -0.77 -1.40
CA ARG A 59 -1.98 0.27 -1.94
C ARG A 59 -2.70 -0.18 -3.20
N ASP A 60 -1.99 -0.84 -4.12
CA ASP A 60 -2.58 -1.37 -5.34
C ASP A 60 -3.63 -2.44 -5.01
N TYR A 61 -3.32 -3.30 -4.06
CA TYR A 61 -4.26 -4.31 -3.61
C TYR A 61 -5.52 -3.68 -3.02
N ILE A 62 -5.37 -2.70 -2.14
CA ILE A 62 -6.50 -1.98 -1.56
C ILE A 62 -7.35 -1.31 -2.65
N ARG A 63 -6.69 -0.72 -3.65
CA ARG A 63 -7.41 -0.13 -4.78
C ARG A 63 -8.31 -1.14 -5.50
N ALA A 64 -7.84 -2.37 -5.63
CA ALA A 64 -8.58 -3.42 -6.30
C ALA A 64 -9.80 -3.92 -5.50
N ILE A 65 -9.82 -3.68 -4.20
CA ILE A 65 -10.90 -4.14 -3.31
C ILE A 65 -11.75 -3.00 -2.75
N LEU A 66 -11.68 -1.82 -3.34
CA LEU A 66 -12.55 -0.71 -2.95
C LEU A 66 -14.00 -1.08 -3.22
N LYS A 67 -14.88 -0.78 -2.28
CA LYS A 67 -16.30 -1.14 -2.37
C LYS A 67 -17.19 0.02 -2.75
N ARG A 68 -17.10 1.12 -2.00
CA ARG A 68 -17.93 2.29 -2.25
C ARG A 68 -17.29 3.54 -1.65
N PRO A 69 -17.57 4.71 -2.22
CA PRO A 69 -17.14 5.95 -1.60
C PRO A 69 -17.94 6.21 -0.32
N LEU A 70 -17.34 6.92 0.60
CA LEU A 70 -17.99 7.35 1.83
C LEU A 70 -18.53 8.76 1.67
N ALA A 71 -19.73 9.00 2.18
CA ALA A 71 -20.23 10.34 2.35
C ALA A 71 -19.46 11.02 3.49
N GLU A 72 -19.31 12.34 3.41
CA GLU A 72 -18.61 13.10 4.44
C GLU A 72 -19.21 12.89 5.84
N ARG A 73 -20.51 12.80 5.91
CA ARG A 73 -21.20 12.53 7.17
C ARG A 73 -20.79 11.17 7.76
N GLU A 74 -20.68 10.16 6.93
CA GLU A 74 -20.24 8.83 7.38
C GLU A 74 -18.83 8.88 7.96
N PHE A 75 -17.95 9.56 7.27
CA PHE A 75 -16.58 9.68 7.72
C PHE A 75 -16.47 10.43 9.05
N ASN A 76 -17.24 11.50 9.21
CA ASN A 76 -17.26 12.28 10.45
C ASN A 76 -17.74 11.44 11.65
N VAL A 77 -18.73 10.58 11.43
CA VAL A 77 -19.19 9.65 12.47
C VAL A 77 -18.08 8.67 12.86
N LEU A 78 -17.34 8.17 11.87
CA LEU A 78 -16.24 7.25 12.13
C LEU A 78 -15.09 7.93 12.88
N LEU A 79 -14.77 9.17 12.54
CA LEU A 79 -13.76 9.94 13.25
C LEU A 79 -14.15 10.15 14.71
N GLU A 80 -15.41 10.45 14.97
CA GLU A 80 -15.90 10.62 16.32
C GLU A 80 -15.80 9.33 17.12
N ARG A 81 -16.16 8.20 16.51
CA ARG A 81 -16.01 6.88 17.14
C ARG A 81 -14.55 6.58 17.47
N GLU A 82 -13.66 6.83 16.54
CA GLU A 82 -12.24 6.59 16.76
C GLU A 82 -11.69 7.43 17.91
N SER A 83 -12.11 8.70 17.99
CA SER A 83 -11.66 9.58 19.08
C SER A 83 -12.11 9.10 20.44
N LYS A 84 -13.24 8.42 20.52
CA LYS A 84 -13.80 7.92 21.78
C LYS A 84 -13.29 6.55 22.16
N ASN A 85 -13.10 5.67 21.20
CA ASN A 85 -12.86 4.25 21.46
C ASN A 85 -11.44 3.76 21.16
N ARG A 86 -10.60 4.56 20.56
CA ARG A 86 -9.20 4.23 20.23
C ARG A 86 -9.05 2.82 19.65
N TRP A 87 -9.60 2.61 18.47
CA TRP A 87 -9.44 1.34 17.78
C TRP A 87 -7.98 1.10 17.42
N ASN A 88 -7.62 -0.18 17.37
CA ASN A 88 -6.35 -0.57 16.79
C ASN A 88 -6.43 -0.43 15.27
N CYS A 89 -6.01 0.70 14.77
CA CYS A 89 -5.97 0.98 13.34
C CYS A 89 -4.56 0.75 12.81
N TRP A 90 -4.47 0.16 11.66
CA TRP A 90 -3.18 -0.10 11.03
C TRP A 90 -3.30 0.11 9.52
N PRO A 91 -2.30 0.62 8.84
CA PRO A 91 -1.05 1.20 9.33
C PRO A 91 -1.20 2.60 9.91
N THR A 92 -2.33 3.23 9.70
CA THR A 92 -2.58 4.57 10.21
C THR A 92 -3.99 4.66 10.76
N CYS A 93 -4.30 5.72 11.45
CA CYS A 93 -5.64 5.94 12.00
C CYS A 93 -6.48 6.80 11.04
N LEU A 94 -7.81 6.83 11.29
CA LEU A 94 -8.72 7.62 10.47
C LEU A 94 -8.44 9.10 10.58
N GLN A 95 -8.01 9.57 11.75
CA GLN A 95 -7.63 10.96 11.93
C GLN A 95 -6.46 11.33 11.02
N SER A 96 -5.51 10.42 10.84
CA SER A 96 -4.38 10.66 9.94
C SER A 96 -4.86 10.78 8.49
N LEU A 97 -5.86 10.00 8.07
CA LEU A 97 -6.44 10.15 6.74
C LEU A 97 -7.10 11.52 6.58
N ALA A 98 -7.82 11.96 7.61
CA ALA A 98 -8.45 13.28 7.61
C ALA A 98 -7.41 14.39 7.50
N ASP A 99 -6.30 14.26 8.21
CA ASP A 99 -5.23 15.26 8.22
C ASP A 99 -4.53 15.37 6.85
N GLN A 100 -4.47 14.28 6.12
CA GLN A 100 -3.84 14.23 4.80
C GLN A 100 -4.79 14.64 3.68
N ARG A 101 -6.09 14.66 3.94
CA ARG A 101 -7.10 14.84 2.92
C ARG A 101 -7.03 16.22 2.27
N LEU A 102 -7.01 16.24 0.94
CA LEU A 102 -7.16 17.45 0.13
C LEU A 102 -8.63 17.57 -0.34
N PRO A 103 -9.06 18.76 -0.79
CA PRO A 103 -10.47 18.97 -1.14
C PRO A 103 -11.05 18.00 -2.18
N ASP A 104 -10.23 17.54 -3.13
CA ASP A 104 -10.71 16.66 -4.19
C ASP A 104 -10.50 15.17 -3.84
N ASP A 105 -9.96 14.88 -2.69
CA ASP A 105 -9.73 13.50 -2.28
C ASP A 105 -11.04 12.83 -1.88
N GLU A 106 -11.15 11.56 -2.21
CA GLU A 106 -12.29 10.72 -1.85
C GLU A 106 -11.88 9.73 -0.76
N LEU A 107 -12.84 9.36 0.06
CA LEU A 107 -12.67 8.30 1.04
C LEU A 107 -13.51 7.12 0.60
N TRP A 108 -12.93 5.94 0.64
CA TRP A 108 -13.57 4.72 0.18
C TRP A 108 -13.51 3.63 1.24
N LEU A 109 -14.63 2.92 1.36
CA LEU A 109 -14.66 1.67 2.14
C LEU A 109 -14.04 0.57 1.31
N PHE A 110 -13.20 -0.24 1.91
CA PHE A 110 -12.73 -1.47 1.29
C PHE A 110 -12.98 -2.66 2.21
N GLU A 111 -13.06 -3.82 1.60
CA GLU A 111 -13.31 -5.05 2.32
C GLU A 111 -12.47 -6.14 1.68
N ASP A 112 -11.65 -6.78 2.48
CA ASP A 112 -10.78 -7.86 2.04
C ASP A 112 -11.46 -9.21 2.28
N ILE A 113 -11.06 -10.21 1.52
CA ILE A 113 -11.35 -11.61 1.82
C ILE A 113 -10.17 -12.12 2.63
N PRO A 114 -10.24 -12.31 3.86
CA PRO A 114 -11.20 -12.96 4.75
C PRO A 114 -12.08 -12.04 5.60
N GLY A 115 -12.11 -10.78 5.35
CA GLY A 115 -13.07 -9.94 6.03
C GLY A 115 -12.50 -8.74 6.77
N ASP A 116 -11.24 -8.42 6.51
CA ASP A 116 -10.67 -7.18 7.01
C ASP A 116 -11.39 -6.00 6.35
N LYS A 117 -11.73 -5.00 7.15
CA LYS A 117 -12.40 -3.81 6.66
C LYS A 117 -11.61 -2.58 6.99
N GLY A 118 -11.69 -1.60 6.13
CA GLY A 118 -11.03 -0.35 6.38
C GLY A 118 -11.45 0.73 5.41
N TYR A 119 -10.72 1.81 5.45
CA TYR A 119 -11.01 3.00 4.66
C TYR A 119 -9.74 3.49 4.00
N ALA A 120 -9.88 3.93 2.76
CA ALA A 120 -8.75 4.40 1.96
C ALA A 120 -8.97 5.84 1.55
N LEU A 121 -7.91 6.63 1.57
CA LEU A 121 -7.87 7.97 1.02
C LEU A 121 -7.43 7.85 -0.44
N VAL A 122 -8.29 8.27 -1.35
CA VAL A 122 -8.08 8.11 -2.79
C VAL A 122 -7.94 9.47 -3.44
N ARG A 123 -6.87 9.63 -4.21
CA ARG A 123 -6.56 10.86 -4.95
C ARG A 123 -6.31 10.52 -6.40
N HIS A 124 -7.13 11.08 -7.29
CA HIS A 124 -7.01 10.82 -8.74
C HIS A 124 -6.98 9.31 -9.08
N GLY A 125 -7.81 8.54 -8.38
CA GLY A 125 -7.89 7.09 -8.60
C GLY A 125 -6.78 6.27 -7.95
N HIS A 126 -5.89 6.89 -7.19
CA HIS A 126 -4.81 6.21 -6.50
C HIS A 126 -5.00 6.23 -5.00
N VAL A 127 -4.76 5.11 -4.36
CA VAL A 127 -4.78 5.04 -2.90
C VAL A 127 -3.53 5.74 -2.37
N ILE A 128 -3.74 6.79 -1.58
CA ILE A 128 -2.65 7.57 -0.98
C ILE A 128 -2.27 6.98 0.37
N ASP A 129 -3.27 6.59 1.14
CA ASP A 129 -3.08 5.99 2.45
C ASP A 129 -4.35 5.23 2.81
N PHE A 130 -4.27 4.40 3.83
CA PHE A 130 -5.42 3.60 4.24
C PHE A 130 -5.33 3.25 5.72
N SER A 131 -6.48 2.89 6.28
CA SER A 131 -6.58 2.46 7.66
C SER A 131 -7.44 1.20 7.73
N ILE A 132 -6.89 0.12 8.26
CA ILE A 132 -7.62 -1.11 8.50
C ILE A 132 -8.21 -1.01 9.91
N THR A 133 -9.53 -0.95 10.00
CA THR A 133 -10.23 -0.73 11.25
C THR A 133 -10.80 -2.00 11.85
N GLU A 134 -11.04 -3.02 11.02
CA GLU A 134 -11.53 -4.31 11.49
C GLU A 134 -10.66 -5.40 10.89
N ILE A 135 -10.02 -6.17 11.75
CA ILE A 135 -9.21 -7.31 11.34
C ILE A 135 -9.98 -8.56 11.69
N THR A 136 -10.25 -9.38 10.69
CA THR A 136 -10.86 -10.67 10.95
C THR A 136 -9.79 -11.59 11.49
N THR A 137 -9.90 -11.91 12.76
CA THR A 137 -9.06 -12.96 13.32
C THR A 137 -9.58 -14.29 12.80
N ALA A 138 -8.66 -15.11 12.31
CA ALA A 138 -8.99 -16.43 11.82
C ALA A 138 -9.49 -17.37 12.91
N THR A 139 -9.64 -16.90 14.10
CA THR A 139 -10.24 -17.67 15.17
C THR A 139 -11.73 -17.65 15.05
N THR A 140 -12.22 -18.55 14.38
CA THR A 140 -13.57 -18.96 14.61
C THR A 140 -13.60 -19.73 15.91
N SER A 141 -14.11 -19.14 16.82
CA SER A 141 -14.55 -19.94 17.93
C SER A 141 -15.77 -20.75 17.52
#